data_b9a2e82e2148b5f8c050b9893a2c5edd
#
_entry.id   b9a2e82e2148b5f8c050b9893a2c5edd
#
_cell.length_a   1.000
_cell.length_b   1.000
_cell.length_c   1.000
_cell.angle_alpha   90.00
_cell.angle_beta   90.00
_cell.angle_gamma   90.00
#
_symmetry.space_group_name_H-M   'P 1'
#
loop_
_entity.id
_entity.type
_entity.pdbx_description
1 polymer ?
#
loop_
_entity_poly.entity_id
_entity_poly.type
_entity_poly.pdbx_seq_one_letter_code
_entity_poly.pdbx_strand_id
1 'polypeptide(L)'
;MESRFIRTSKNRGEQTRKELMALGVVDKNLKIRTENNDLLIPVLKHIEGYEIGTGDFEEVIIERSPSQILGFSPAYEQIGDIAIIDRYQPHAEEVAQVLLKQNRIKTVLQAETSVSGEYRTRSVSILAGEKRTETMYRENECRYMLDLSKVYFTPRLSTERARIADQVIDGDLVVDMFAGAGPFSILIAKKYPQTHVIAIDKNPDAVRYLKENVLLNRVKNVEIREGDSRDAVKDIKGVDHVIMNLPHSAIDFMDSAFGIVKKRGVIHFYGIAHENDLFDSILKKIEGIAGKYGLQILPIDKRIVRPYAPYQFNICIDIQVL
;
A
#
# COMPACT_ATOMS: atom_id res chain seq x y z
N MET A 1 -31.98 20.52 -9.27
CA MET A 1 -33.29 19.95 -8.89
C MET A 1 -33.74 20.64 -7.62
N GLU A 2 -34.97 21.16 -7.57
CA GLU A 2 -35.49 21.79 -6.36
C GLU A 2 -35.82 20.75 -5.31
N SER A 3 -35.36 20.96 -4.07
CA SER A 3 -35.61 20.07 -2.94
C SER A 3 -35.72 20.85 -1.64
N ARG A 4 -36.36 20.21 -0.64
CA ARG A 4 -36.32 20.69 0.75
C ARG A 4 -34.95 20.42 1.35
N PHE A 5 -34.50 21.29 2.23
CA PHE A 5 -33.26 21.08 2.94
C PHE A 5 -33.36 21.47 4.41
N ILE A 6 -32.50 20.84 5.22
CA ILE A 6 -32.22 21.27 6.58
C ILE A 6 -30.96 22.10 6.58
N ARG A 7 -31.02 23.29 7.22
CA ARG A 7 -29.88 24.16 7.45
C ARG A 7 -29.23 23.83 8.77
N THR A 8 -27.92 23.63 8.77
CA THR A 8 -27.12 23.40 9.98
C THR A 8 -25.76 24.05 9.87
N SER A 9 -25.18 24.52 10.99
CA SER A 9 -23.83 25.08 10.98
C SER A 9 -22.80 24.02 10.61
N LYS A 10 -21.68 24.41 9.97
CA LYS A 10 -20.57 23.49 9.62
C LYS A 10 -20.08 22.67 10.81
N ASN A 11 -20.01 23.28 11.99
CA ASN A 11 -19.53 22.61 13.22
C ASN A 11 -20.45 21.46 13.67
N ARG A 12 -21.75 21.53 13.36
CA ARG A 12 -22.72 20.47 13.65
C ARG A 12 -23.05 19.60 12.44
N GLY A 13 -22.55 19.94 11.27
CA GLY A 13 -22.94 19.36 10.00
C GLY A 13 -22.82 17.85 9.94
N GLU A 14 -21.72 17.29 10.41
CA GLU A 14 -21.52 15.83 10.37
C GLU A 14 -22.42 15.10 11.38
N GLN A 15 -22.63 15.68 12.56
CA GLN A 15 -23.55 15.12 13.55
C GLN A 15 -24.98 15.14 13.00
N THR A 16 -25.46 16.31 12.53
CA THR A 16 -26.80 16.45 11.92
C THR A 16 -26.97 15.49 10.75
N ARG A 17 -25.95 15.37 9.87
CA ARG A 17 -26.01 14.44 8.75
C ARG A 17 -26.19 12.99 9.20
N LYS A 18 -25.48 12.55 10.24
CA LYS A 18 -25.61 11.19 10.80
C LYS A 18 -26.99 10.95 11.39
N GLU A 19 -27.53 11.91 12.13
CA GLU A 19 -28.88 11.85 12.71
C GLU A 19 -29.94 11.72 11.61
N LEU A 20 -29.88 12.57 10.59
CA LEU A 20 -30.81 12.54 9.45
C LEU A 20 -30.68 11.28 8.61
N MET A 21 -29.45 10.75 8.45
CA MET A 21 -29.21 9.47 7.77
C MET A 21 -29.80 8.29 8.55
N ALA A 22 -29.67 8.28 9.88
CA ALA A 22 -30.26 7.26 10.75
C ALA A 22 -31.80 7.27 10.69
N LEU A 23 -32.41 8.46 10.51
CA LEU A 23 -33.84 8.63 10.30
C LEU A 23 -34.30 8.27 8.88
N GLY A 24 -33.37 7.99 7.95
CA GLY A 24 -33.66 7.66 6.56
C GLY A 24 -34.30 8.78 5.74
N VAL A 25 -34.06 10.04 6.12
CA VAL A 25 -34.74 11.21 5.53
C VAL A 25 -33.87 12.03 4.59
N VAL A 26 -32.56 11.77 4.51
CA VAL A 26 -31.66 12.46 3.59
C VAL A 26 -31.94 12.01 2.15
N ASP A 27 -32.10 12.98 1.23
CA ASP A 27 -32.11 12.67 -0.19
C ASP A 27 -30.69 12.42 -0.69
N LYS A 28 -30.37 11.13 -0.84
CA LYS A 28 -29.04 10.67 -1.28
C LYS A 28 -28.75 10.94 -2.77
N ASN A 29 -29.76 11.31 -3.53
CA ASN A 29 -29.59 11.65 -4.96
C ASN A 29 -29.15 13.10 -5.16
N LEU A 30 -29.13 13.90 -4.11
CA LEU A 30 -28.77 15.32 -4.17
C LEU A 30 -27.51 15.60 -3.34
N LYS A 31 -26.65 16.47 -3.88
CA LYS A 31 -25.41 16.88 -3.20
C LYS A 31 -25.72 17.85 -2.06
N ILE A 32 -25.09 17.62 -0.90
CA ILE A 32 -25.09 18.60 0.19
C ILE A 32 -24.39 19.88 -0.31
N ARG A 33 -25.02 21.03 -0.10
CA ARG A 33 -24.50 22.34 -0.49
C ARG A 33 -23.98 23.11 0.72
N THR A 34 -22.90 23.85 0.53
CA THR A 34 -22.41 24.81 1.52
C THR A 34 -22.83 26.21 1.12
N GLU A 35 -23.42 26.96 2.03
CA GLU A 35 -23.79 28.35 1.85
C GLU A 35 -23.32 29.16 3.05
N ASN A 36 -22.41 30.12 2.83
CA ASN A 36 -21.71 30.84 3.89
C ASN A 36 -21.03 29.89 4.90
N ASN A 37 -21.50 29.85 6.15
CA ASN A 37 -20.96 28.98 7.20
C ASN A 37 -21.90 27.80 7.54
N ASP A 38 -22.90 27.56 6.72
CA ASP A 38 -23.90 26.51 6.92
C ASP A 38 -23.79 25.40 5.88
N LEU A 39 -24.26 24.22 6.25
CA LEU A 39 -24.54 23.11 5.37
C LEU A 39 -26.03 23.03 5.12
N LEU A 40 -26.41 22.90 3.87
CA LEU A 40 -27.78 22.64 3.43
C LEU A 40 -27.88 21.18 3.02
N ILE A 41 -28.57 20.39 3.84
CA ILE A 41 -28.70 18.93 3.67
C ILE A 41 -30.07 18.66 3.03
N PRO A 42 -30.11 18.17 1.78
CA PRO A 42 -31.37 17.88 1.11
C PRO A 42 -32.12 16.72 1.78
N VAL A 43 -33.44 16.87 1.95
CA VAL A 43 -34.27 15.90 2.67
C VAL A 43 -35.56 15.58 1.91
N LEU A 44 -35.98 14.30 2.03
CA LEU A 44 -37.16 13.77 1.35
C LEU A 44 -38.48 14.19 1.99
N LYS A 45 -38.50 14.53 3.28
CA LYS A 45 -39.69 14.89 4.03
C LYS A 45 -39.39 15.91 5.13
N HIS A 46 -40.47 16.52 5.64
CA HIS A 46 -40.40 17.43 6.80
C HIS A 46 -39.99 16.67 8.07
N ILE A 47 -39.19 17.33 8.92
CA ILE A 47 -38.74 16.80 10.21
C ILE A 47 -38.95 17.87 11.27
N GLU A 48 -39.69 17.53 12.31
CA GLU A 48 -39.90 18.43 13.43
C GLU A 48 -38.58 18.72 14.17
N GLY A 49 -38.41 19.95 14.61
CA GLY A 49 -37.21 20.37 15.36
C GLY A 49 -36.07 20.89 14.51
N TYR A 50 -36.21 20.93 13.17
CA TYR A 50 -35.21 21.49 12.25
C TYR A 50 -35.80 22.64 11.42
N GLU A 51 -34.97 23.64 11.17
CA GLU A 51 -35.31 24.70 10.20
C GLU A 51 -35.21 24.14 8.77
N ILE A 52 -36.32 24.22 8.03
CA ILE A 52 -36.44 23.67 6.69
C ILE A 52 -36.59 24.84 5.69
N GLY A 53 -35.77 24.79 4.66
CA GLY A 53 -35.90 25.65 3.49
C GLY A 53 -36.16 24.83 2.23
N THR A 54 -36.34 25.53 1.12
CA THR A 54 -36.37 24.97 -0.24
C THR A 54 -35.27 25.63 -1.08
N GLY A 55 -34.68 24.88 -1.98
CA GLY A 55 -33.62 25.40 -2.86
C GLY A 55 -33.17 24.41 -3.90
N ASP A 56 -32.33 24.90 -4.81
CA ASP A 56 -31.78 24.08 -5.88
C ASP A 56 -30.53 23.32 -5.45
N PHE A 57 -30.48 22.03 -5.79
CA PHE A 57 -29.39 21.13 -5.52
C PHE A 57 -28.92 20.43 -6.78
N GLU A 58 -27.59 20.18 -6.85
CA GLU A 58 -27.02 19.34 -7.88
C GLU A 58 -27.33 17.87 -7.57
N GLU A 59 -27.63 17.11 -8.62
CA GLU A 59 -27.81 15.67 -8.49
C GLU A 59 -26.47 14.98 -8.21
N VAL A 60 -26.52 13.94 -7.37
CA VAL A 60 -25.38 13.03 -7.20
C VAL A 60 -25.34 12.13 -8.42
N ILE A 61 -24.32 12.30 -9.24
CA ILE A 61 -24.05 11.36 -10.32
C ILE A 61 -23.54 10.08 -9.66
N ILE A 62 -24.42 9.08 -9.53
CA ILE A 62 -24.01 7.74 -9.08
C ILE A 62 -23.30 7.10 -10.26
N GLU A 63 -21.96 7.15 -10.24
CA GLU A 63 -21.17 6.40 -11.21
C GLU A 63 -21.43 4.90 -10.99
N ARG A 64 -21.93 4.23 -12.03
CA ARG A 64 -22.07 2.78 -12.00
C ARG A 64 -20.67 2.17 -11.87
N SER A 65 -20.53 1.21 -10.98
CA SER A 65 -19.28 0.46 -10.87
C SER A 65 -18.97 -0.31 -12.17
N PRO A 66 -17.69 -0.60 -12.46
CA PRO A 66 -17.34 -1.42 -13.61
C PRO A 66 -18.12 -2.73 -13.68
N SER A 67 -18.35 -3.38 -12.55
CA SER A 67 -19.14 -4.62 -12.48
C SER A 67 -20.61 -4.42 -12.87
N GLN A 68 -21.21 -3.28 -12.53
CA GLN A 68 -22.60 -2.97 -12.92
C GLN A 68 -22.73 -2.65 -14.42
N ILE A 69 -21.68 -2.12 -15.04
CA ILE A 69 -21.68 -1.80 -16.46
C ILE A 69 -21.43 -3.06 -17.28
N LEU A 70 -20.47 -3.88 -16.86
CA LEU A 70 -20.03 -5.07 -17.58
C LEU A 70 -20.93 -6.31 -17.34
N GLY A 71 -21.71 -6.33 -16.25
CA GLY A 71 -22.47 -7.53 -15.85
C GLY A 71 -21.63 -8.62 -15.19
N PHE A 72 -20.32 -8.40 -15.02
CA PHE A 72 -19.38 -9.27 -14.30
C PHE A 72 -18.33 -8.43 -13.58
N SER A 73 -17.61 -9.03 -12.60
CA SER A 73 -16.55 -8.33 -11.86
C SER A 73 -15.20 -8.51 -12.56
N PRO A 74 -14.64 -7.44 -13.17
CA PRO A 74 -13.33 -7.52 -13.78
C PRO A 74 -12.23 -7.61 -12.70
N ALA A 75 -11.21 -8.43 -12.96
CA ALA A 75 -10.04 -8.53 -12.10
C ALA A 75 -8.99 -7.48 -12.51
N TYR A 76 -8.80 -6.46 -11.68
CA TYR A 76 -7.76 -5.44 -11.88
C TYR A 76 -7.17 -4.96 -10.58
N GLU A 77 -5.96 -4.41 -10.64
CA GLU A 77 -5.30 -3.71 -9.55
C GLU A 77 -5.15 -2.23 -9.93
N GLN A 78 -5.59 -1.33 -9.08
CA GLN A 78 -5.40 0.11 -9.30
C GLN A 78 -4.23 0.62 -8.48
N ILE A 79 -3.28 1.29 -9.15
CA ILE A 79 -2.14 1.95 -8.53
C ILE A 79 -2.10 3.40 -9.04
N GLY A 80 -2.37 4.35 -8.16
CA GLY A 80 -2.56 5.74 -8.55
C GLY A 80 -3.74 5.90 -9.52
N ASP A 81 -3.47 6.43 -10.69
CA ASP A 81 -4.42 6.62 -11.78
C ASP A 81 -4.27 5.61 -12.93
N ILE A 82 -3.54 4.51 -12.67
CA ILE A 82 -3.37 3.40 -13.61
C ILE A 82 -4.08 2.15 -13.07
N ALA A 83 -4.89 1.51 -13.90
CA ALA A 83 -5.42 0.18 -13.66
C ALA A 83 -4.60 -0.86 -14.43
N ILE A 84 -4.28 -1.97 -13.78
CA ILE A 84 -3.60 -3.12 -14.41
C ILE A 84 -4.56 -4.28 -14.39
N ILE A 85 -4.92 -4.80 -15.55
CA ILE A 85 -5.75 -5.99 -15.70
C ILE A 85 -4.87 -7.23 -15.93
N ASP A 86 -5.39 -8.38 -15.53
CA ASP A 86 -4.69 -9.65 -15.73
C ASP A 86 -4.62 -10.01 -17.22
N ARG A 87 -3.55 -10.72 -17.62
CA ARG A 87 -3.33 -11.18 -19.00
C ARG A 87 -4.43 -12.11 -19.52
N TYR A 88 -5.12 -12.79 -18.63
CA TYR A 88 -6.22 -13.72 -18.97
C TYR A 88 -7.59 -13.09 -18.81
N GLN A 89 -7.68 -11.77 -18.59
CA GLN A 89 -8.96 -11.09 -18.43
C GLN A 89 -9.79 -11.20 -19.71
N PRO A 90 -10.94 -11.89 -19.69
CA PRO A 90 -11.86 -11.90 -20.84
C PRO A 90 -12.32 -10.47 -21.17
N HIS A 91 -12.55 -10.21 -22.45
CA HIS A 91 -13.04 -8.89 -22.92
C HIS A 91 -12.16 -7.73 -22.45
N ALA A 92 -10.84 -7.89 -22.48
CA ALA A 92 -9.87 -6.95 -21.93
C ALA A 92 -10.05 -5.51 -22.46
N GLU A 93 -10.32 -5.35 -23.76
CA GLU A 93 -10.55 -4.04 -24.38
C GLU A 93 -11.83 -3.37 -23.87
N GLU A 94 -12.93 -4.12 -23.74
CA GLU A 94 -14.19 -3.61 -23.19
C GLU A 94 -14.01 -3.21 -21.73
N VAL A 95 -13.36 -4.05 -20.93
CA VAL A 95 -12.99 -3.74 -19.53
C VAL A 95 -12.17 -2.47 -19.45
N ALA A 96 -11.17 -2.30 -20.33
CA ALA A 96 -10.33 -1.11 -20.36
C ALA A 96 -11.14 0.16 -20.65
N GLN A 97 -12.05 0.12 -21.62
CA GLN A 97 -12.91 1.26 -21.94
C GLN A 97 -13.86 1.62 -20.79
N VAL A 98 -14.38 0.62 -20.08
CA VAL A 98 -15.23 0.85 -18.89
C VAL A 98 -14.43 1.42 -17.75
N LEU A 99 -13.20 0.94 -17.51
CA LEU A 99 -12.33 1.45 -16.45
C LEU A 99 -11.92 2.90 -16.71
N LEU A 100 -11.63 3.29 -17.97
CA LEU A 100 -11.31 4.69 -18.31
C LEU A 100 -12.46 5.68 -18.05
N LYS A 101 -13.70 5.21 -18.04
CA LYS A 101 -14.86 6.05 -17.68
C LYS A 101 -14.91 6.36 -16.18
N GLN A 102 -14.12 5.66 -15.35
CA GLN A 102 -13.98 5.99 -13.94
C GLN A 102 -13.08 7.22 -13.81
N ASN A 103 -13.54 8.27 -13.15
CA ASN A 103 -12.83 9.56 -13.04
C ASN A 103 -11.39 9.49 -12.50
N ARG A 104 -11.01 8.39 -11.87
CA ARG A 104 -9.69 8.20 -11.24
C ARG A 104 -8.71 7.42 -12.10
N ILE A 105 -9.13 6.82 -13.20
CA ILE A 105 -8.27 5.97 -14.05
C ILE A 105 -8.00 6.72 -15.36
N LYS A 106 -6.73 6.90 -15.70
CA LYS A 106 -6.29 7.58 -16.92
C LYS A 106 -5.58 6.65 -17.90
N THR A 107 -5.08 5.53 -17.41
CA THR A 107 -4.41 4.52 -18.22
C THR A 107 -4.84 3.13 -17.76
N VAL A 108 -5.07 2.25 -18.71
CA VAL A 108 -5.29 0.83 -18.45
C VAL A 108 -4.16 0.03 -19.11
N LEU A 109 -3.44 -0.70 -18.29
CA LEU A 109 -2.39 -1.62 -18.69
C LEU A 109 -2.91 -3.06 -18.63
N GLN A 110 -2.41 -3.90 -19.53
CA GLN A 110 -2.53 -5.35 -19.42
C GLN A 110 -1.19 -5.96 -19.00
N ALA A 111 -1.21 -6.83 -18.01
CA ALA A 111 -0.05 -7.64 -17.67
C ALA A 111 0.17 -8.68 -18.76
N GLU A 112 1.34 -8.71 -19.38
CA GLU A 112 1.73 -9.72 -20.37
C GLU A 112 2.38 -10.93 -19.72
N THR A 113 3.12 -10.69 -18.63
CA THR A 113 3.77 -11.72 -17.83
C THR A 113 3.35 -11.65 -16.37
N SER A 114 3.53 -12.75 -15.67
CA SER A 114 3.52 -12.73 -14.19
C SER A 114 4.71 -11.95 -13.68
N VAL A 115 4.63 -11.45 -12.45
CA VAL A 115 5.78 -10.86 -11.76
C VAL A 115 6.87 -11.92 -11.63
N SER A 116 8.04 -11.71 -12.25
CA SER A 116 9.12 -12.70 -12.33
C SER A 116 10.49 -12.04 -12.43
N GLY A 117 11.52 -12.88 -12.48
CA GLY A 117 12.91 -12.43 -12.61
C GLY A 117 13.46 -11.84 -11.31
N GLU A 118 14.73 -11.45 -11.38
CA GLU A 118 15.50 -10.94 -10.25
C GLU A 118 14.92 -9.63 -9.69
N TYR A 119 14.46 -8.75 -10.57
CA TYR A 119 13.88 -7.45 -10.20
C TYR A 119 12.37 -7.49 -9.89
N ARG A 120 11.75 -8.66 -9.95
CA ARG A 120 10.32 -8.82 -9.66
C ARG A 120 9.44 -7.90 -10.50
N THR A 121 9.79 -7.67 -11.75
CA THR A 121 9.01 -6.86 -12.69
C THR A 121 8.06 -7.71 -13.53
N ARG A 122 7.16 -7.09 -14.24
CA ARG A 122 6.28 -7.70 -15.23
C ARG A 122 6.27 -6.86 -16.50
N SER A 123 6.18 -7.51 -17.66
CA SER A 123 5.89 -6.80 -18.90
C SER A 123 4.44 -6.38 -18.92
N VAL A 124 4.20 -5.17 -19.40
CA VAL A 124 2.85 -4.60 -19.53
C VAL A 124 2.69 -3.95 -20.90
N SER A 125 1.52 -4.04 -21.47
CA SER A 125 1.12 -3.27 -22.66
C SER A 125 0.02 -2.27 -22.29
N ILE A 126 -0.02 -1.17 -23.02
CA ILE A 126 -1.05 -0.13 -22.83
C ILE A 126 -2.27 -0.53 -23.68
N LEU A 127 -3.39 -0.84 -23.03
CA LEU A 127 -4.62 -1.15 -23.73
C LEU A 127 -5.42 0.09 -24.08
N ALA A 128 -5.45 1.07 -23.17
CA ALA A 128 -6.27 2.26 -23.36
C ALA A 128 -5.80 3.44 -22.50
N GLY A 129 -6.13 4.66 -22.90
CA GLY A 129 -5.84 5.88 -22.17
C GLY A 129 -4.51 6.51 -22.53
N GLU A 130 -3.87 7.17 -21.58
CA GLU A 130 -2.60 7.87 -21.75
C GLU A 130 -1.45 6.87 -21.99
N LYS A 131 -0.52 7.23 -22.88
CA LYS A 131 0.62 6.35 -23.24
C LYS A 131 1.76 6.46 -22.22
N ARG A 132 1.52 5.97 -20.99
CA ARG A 132 2.51 5.95 -19.91
C ARG A 132 2.31 4.76 -18.98
N THR A 133 3.40 4.39 -18.31
CA THR A 133 3.43 3.38 -17.23
C THR A 133 3.77 4.01 -15.88
N GLU A 134 4.11 5.29 -15.87
CA GLU A 134 4.40 6.06 -14.66
C GLU A 134 3.12 6.59 -14.01
N THR A 135 3.07 6.49 -12.68
CA THR A 135 1.95 7.00 -11.87
C THR A 135 2.42 7.46 -10.50
N MET A 136 1.65 8.37 -9.90
CA MET A 136 1.84 8.74 -8.49
C MET A 136 0.83 8.00 -7.62
N TYR A 137 1.33 7.23 -6.67
CA TYR A 137 0.53 6.54 -5.68
C TYR A 137 0.63 7.22 -4.30
N ARG A 138 -0.43 7.15 -3.50
CA ARG A 138 -0.49 7.75 -2.16
C ARG A 138 -1.00 6.74 -1.15
N GLU A 139 -0.27 6.58 -0.06
CA GLU A 139 -0.68 5.80 1.12
C GLU A 139 0.02 6.32 2.37
N ASN A 140 -0.55 6.13 3.56
CA ASN A 140 0.05 6.46 4.84
C ASN A 140 0.74 7.85 4.83
N GLU A 141 0.05 8.87 4.26
CA GLU A 141 0.54 10.24 4.09
C GLU A 141 1.81 10.37 3.22
N CYS A 142 2.31 9.29 2.62
CA CYS A 142 3.43 9.30 1.71
C CYS A 142 2.97 9.31 0.24
N ARG A 143 3.87 9.78 -0.63
CA ARG A 143 3.67 9.82 -2.09
C ARG A 143 4.79 9.04 -2.75
N TYR A 144 4.44 8.24 -3.75
CA TYR A 144 5.40 7.41 -4.48
C TYR A 144 5.21 7.58 -5.97
N MET A 145 6.24 8.07 -6.66
CA MET A 145 6.33 8.00 -8.12
C MET A 145 6.81 6.60 -8.49
N LEU A 146 6.15 5.96 -9.43
CA LEU A 146 6.37 4.56 -9.79
C LEU A 146 6.25 4.39 -11.31
N ASP A 147 7.15 3.65 -11.93
CA ASP A 147 6.94 3.09 -13.25
C ASP A 147 6.57 1.61 -13.12
N LEU A 148 5.32 1.26 -13.44
CA LEU A 148 4.77 -0.07 -13.22
C LEU A 148 5.32 -1.14 -14.16
N SER A 149 6.10 -0.75 -15.18
CA SER A 149 6.86 -1.65 -16.04
C SER A 149 8.26 -1.97 -15.52
N LYS A 150 8.80 -1.15 -14.59
CA LYS A 150 10.19 -1.21 -14.15
C LYS A 150 10.37 -1.54 -12.68
N VAL A 151 9.38 -1.20 -11.85
CA VAL A 151 9.46 -1.35 -10.40
C VAL A 151 8.27 -2.14 -9.88
N TYR A 152 8.56 -3.13 -9.03
CA TYR A 152 7.49 -3.84 -8.33
C TYR A 152 6.88 -2.96 -7.24
N PHE A 153 5.58 -2.86 -7.26
CA PHE A 153 4.81 -2.22 -6.19
C PHE A 153 3.43 -2.87 -6.06
N THR A 154 2.92 -2.95 -4.83
CA THR A 154 1.54 -3.37 -4.57
C THR A 154 0.91 -2.57 -3.43
N PRO A 155 -0.29 -1.99 -3.62
CA PRO A 155 -1.05 -1.33 -2.56
C PRO A 155 -1.46 -2.25 -1.40
N ARG A 156 -1.54 -3.55 -1.66
CA ARG A 156 -2.03 -4.57 -0.71
C ARG A 156 -1.15 -4.73 0.53
N LEU A 157 0.06 -4.15 0.54
CA LEU A 157 0.96 -4.14 1.68
C LEU A 157 0.90 -2.85 2.51
N SER A 158 -0.01 -1.93 2.22
CA SER A 158 -0.09 -0.63 2.91
C SER A 158 -0.26 -0.77 4.43
N THR A 159 -1.17 -1.63 4.87
CA THR A 159 -1.38 -1.93 6.31
C THR A 159 -0.16 -2.59 6.94
N GLU A 160 0.50 -3.49 6.21
CA GLU A 160 1.70 -4.18 6.70
C GLU A 160 2.88 -3.21 6.84
N ARG A 161 3.04 -2.28 5.90
CA ARG A 161 4.03 -1.20 6.02
C ARG A 161 3.80 -0.32 7.24
N ALA A 162 2.55 0.04 7.52
CA ALA A 162 2.19 0.79 8.72
C ALA A 162 2.52 0.00 9.99
N ARG A 163 2.20 -1.30 10.04
CA ARG A 163 2.49 -2.19 11.17
C ARG A 163 3.98 -2.26 11.48
N ILE A 164 4.84 -2.40 10.46
CA ILE A 164 6.30 -2.40 10.67
C ILE A 164 6.76 -1.03 11.17
N ALA A 165 6.27 0.04 10.55
CA ALA A 165 6.62 1.39 11.00
C ALA A 165 6.19 1.65 12.47
N ASP A 166 5.08 1.05 12.93
CA ASP A 166 4.61 1.20 14.32
C ASP A 166 5.50 0.48 15.36
N GLN A 167 6.39 -0.42 14.93
CA GLN A 167 7.34 -1.11 15.81
C GLN A 167 8.67 -0.35 15.98
N VAL A 168 8.97 0.57 15.08
CA VAL A 168 10.18 1.40 15.12
C VAL A 168 9.99 2.55 16.10
N ILE A 169 11.04 2.90 16.81
CA ILE A 169 11.09 4.08 17.67
C ILE A 169 12.08 5.10 17.14
N ASP A 170 11.90 6.36 17.54
CA ASP A 170 12.76 7.44 17.07
C ASP A 170 14.20 7.25 17.57
N GLY A 171 15.17 7.32 16.65
CA GLY A 171 16.59 7.06 16.93
C GLY A 171 17.07 5.63 16.54
N ASP A 172 16.18 4.73 16.14
CA ASP A 172 16.58 3.39 15.66
C ASP A 172 17.40 3.45 14.37
N LEU A 173 18.24 2.46 14.17
CA LEU A 173 18.87 2.14 12.89
C LEU A 173 18.06 1.05 12.19
N VAL A 174 17.51 1.36 11.02
CA VAL A 174 16.69 0.46 10.22
C VAL A 174 17.39 0.13 8.90
N VAL A 175 17.44 -1.14 8.53
CA VAL A 175 17.92 -1.57 7.21
C VAL A 175 16.78 -2.24 6.45
N ASP A 176 16.39 -1.65 5.31
CA ASP A 176 15.46 -2.26 4.36
C ASP A 176 16.28 -2.90 3.23
N MET A 177 16.41 -4.22 3.30
CA MET A 177 17.30 -4.98 2.41
C MET A 177 16.77 -5.08 0.97
N PHE A 178 15.49 -4.80 0.73
CA PHE A 178 14.82 -4.94 -0.57
C PHE A 178 13.82 -3.81 -0.75
N ALA A 179 14.32 -2.58 -0.75
CA ALA A 179 13.52 -1.37 -0.58
C ALA A 179 12.59 -1.06 -1.77
N GLY A 180 12.92 -1.52 -2.98
CA GLY A 180 12.18 -1.13 -4.18
C GLY A 180 12.14 0.39 -4.34
N ALA A 181 10.97 0.95 -4.59
CA ALA A 181 10.76 2.40 -4.64
C ALA A 181 10.65 3.07 -3.24
N GLY A 182 10.95 2.35 -2.16
CA GLY A 182 11.09 2.85 -0.81
C GLY A 182 9.83 2.90 0.06
N PRO A 183 8.80 2.07 -0.14
CA PRO A 183 7.55 2.28 0.60
C PRO A 183 7.66 2.00 2.11
N PHE A 184 8.48 1.04 2.57
CA PHE A 184 8.81 0.86 3.98
C PHE A 184 9.74 1.96 4.48
N SER A 185 10.85 2.15 3.80
CA SER A 185 11.92 3.06 4.18
C SER A 185 11.44 4.50 4.35
N ILE A 186 10.66 5.02 3.39
CA ILE A 186 10.16 6.40 3.39
C ILE A 186 9.09 6.60 4.46
N LEU A 187 8.19 5.63 4.65
CA LEU A 187 7.18 5.70 5.69
C LEU A 187 7.82 5.80 7.08
N ILE A 188 8.79 4.93 7.37
CA ILE A 188 9.53 4.92 8.65
C ILE A 188 10.27 6.24 8.83
N ALA A 189 11.06 6.66 7.83
CA ALA A 189 11.84 7.88 7.89
C ALA A 189 10.98 9.15 8.10
N LYS A 190 9.79 9.18 7.51
CA LYS A 190 8.84 10.29 7.65
C LYS A 190 8.20 10.32 9.04
N LYS A 191 7.87 9.15 9.58
CA LYS A 191 7.22 9.01 10.88
C LYS A 191 8.19 9.29 12.03
N TYR A 192 9.47 8.92 11.87
CA TYR A 192 10.50 9.01 12.88
C TYR A 192 11.72 9.77 12.34
N PRO A 193 11.76 11.10 12.45
CA PRO A 193 12.78 11.93 11.82
C PRO A 193 14.22 11.74 12.34
N GLN A 194 14.39 11.19 13.54
CA GLN A 194 15.73 10.91 14.13
C GLN A 194 16.20 9.45 13.84
N THR A 195 15.33 8.61 13.30
CA THR A 195 15.69 7.25 12.84
C THR A 195 16.60 7.35 11.62
N HIS A 196 17.64 6.52 11.55
CA HIS A 196 18.44 6.37 10.35
C HIS A 196 17.99 5.14 9.56
N VAL A 197 17.59 5.34 8.31
CA VAL A 197 17.11 4.26 7.45
C VAL A 197 18.09 4.03 6.31
N ILE A 198 18.63 2.80 6.19
CA ILE A 198 19.45 2.38 5.05
C ILE A 198 18.56 1.55 4.14
N ALA A 199 18.29 2.08 2.94
CA ALA A 199 17.41 1.47 1.95
C ALA A 199 18.22 0.91 0.79
N ILE A 200 18.16 -0.40 0.58
CA ILE A 200 18.99 -1.12 -0.39
C ILE A 200 18.09 -1.73 -1.45
N ASP A 201 18.44 -1.58 -2.72
CA ASP A 201 17.82 -2.34 -3.80
C ASP A 201 18.83 -2.63 -4.93
N LYS A 202 18.67 -3.76 -5.57
CA LYS A 202 19.54 -4.20 -6.68
C LYS A 202 19.06 -3.67 -8.03
N ASN A 203 17.79 -3.32 -8.17
CA ASN A 203 17.21 -2.80 -9.39
C ASN A 203 17.54 -1.30 -9.52
N PRO A 204 18.36 -0.89 -10.53
CA PRO A 204 18.74 0.51 -10.70
C PRO A 204 17.53 1.44 -10.98
N ASP A 205 16.51 0.95 -11.67
CA ASP A 205 15.28 1.72 -11.86
C ASP A 205 14.53 1.93 -10.53
N ALA A 206 14.47 0.92 -9.67
CA ALA A 206 13.89 1.06 -8.33
C ALA A 206 14.66 2.07 -7.47
N VAL A 207 15.99 2.02 -7.50
CA VAL A 207 16.85 2.99 -6.80
C VAL A 207 16.65 4.41 -7.33
N ARG A 208 16.46 4.59 -8.64
CA ARG A 208 16.11 5.90 -9.20
C ARG A 208 14.82 6.43 -8.63
N TYR A 209 13.74 5.63 -8.64
CA TYR A 209 12.45 6.03 -8.05
C TYR A 209 12.54 6.21 -6.53
N LEU A 210 13.33 5.41 -5.83
CA LEU A 210 13.58 5.59 -4.40
C LEU A 210 14.17 6.98 -4.10
N LYS A 211 15.19 7.40 -4.87
CA LYS A 211 15.79 8.75 -4.75
C LYS A 211 14.77 9.86 -5.00
N GLU A 212 13.97 9.74 -6.06
CA GLU A 212 12.89 10.68 -6.38
C GLU A 212 11.84 10.74 -5.26
N ASN A 213 11.46 9.58 -4.71
CA ASN A 213 10.46 9.47 -3.66
C ASN A 213 10.93 10.01 -2.31
N VAL A 214 12.21 9.85 -1.97
CA VAL A 214 12.84 10.48 -0.80
C VAL A 214 12.70 12.00 -0.88
N LEU A 215 13.03 12.59 -2.04
CA LEU A 215 12.87 14.03 -2.26
C LEU A 215 11.40 14.47 -2.22
N LEU A 216 10.51 13.71 -2.88
CA LEU A 216 9.07 13.98 -2.96
C LEU A 216 8.41 14.03 -1.57
N ASN A 217 8.87 13.19 -0.65
CA ASN A 217 8.37 13.12 0.72
C ASN A 217 9.17 14.01 1.71
N ARG A 218 10.23 14.67 1.25
CA ARG A 218 11.08 15.59 2.03
C ARG A 218 11.73 14.91 3.25
N VAL A 219 11.99 13.61 3.18
CA VAL A 219 12.74 12.89 4.21
C VAL A 219 14.25 13.07 3.99
N LYS A 220 15.02 13.19 5.07
CA LYS A 220 16.46 13.48 5.01
C LYS A 220 17.31 12.39 5.69
N ASN A 221 16.67 11.45 6.32
CA ASN A 221 17.25 10.40 7.15
C ASN A 221 17.21 9.02 6.47
N VAL A 222 17.23 9.00 5.11
CA VAL A 222 17.33 7.79 4.31
C VAL A 222 18.65 7.80 3.54
N GLU A 223 19.51 6.82 3.83
CA GLU A 223 20.68 6.48 3.05
C GLU A 223 20.30 5.45 2.00
N ILE A 224 20.63 5.68 0.73
CA ILE A 224 20.27 4.80 -0.37
C ILE A 224 21.50 4.09 -0.88
N ARG A 225 21.45 2.76 -0.95
CA ARG A 225 22.50 1.92 -1.50
C ARG A 225 21.98 1.10 -2.68
N GLU A 226 22.67 1.17 -3.82
CA GLU A 226 22.39 0.34 -5.00
C GLU A 226 23.28 -0.91 -4.97
N GLY A 227 22.69 -2.10 -5.13
CA GLY A 227 23.42 -3.33 -5.24
C GLY A 227 22.79 -4.51 -4.49
N ASP A 228 23.52 -5.62 -4.50
CA ASP A 228 23.13 -6.82 -3.76
C ASP A 228 23.26 -6.56 -2.26
N SER A 229 22.19 -6.83 -1.53
CA SER A 229 22.12 -6.56 -0.08
C SER A 229 23.20 -7.28 0.70
N ARG A 230 23.66 -8.47 0.26
CA ARG A 230 24.76 -9.23 0.90
C ARG A 230 26.08 -8.45 0.89
N ASP A 231 26.29 -7.65 -0.12
CA ASP A 231 27.50 -6.81 -0.24
C ASP A 231 27.27 -5.44 0.41
N ALA A 232 26.11 -4.87 0.18
CA ALA A 232 25.77 -3.52 0.63
C ALA A 232 25.63 -3.39 2.16
N VAL A 233 25.52 -4.49 2.90
CA VAL A 233 25.40 -4.46 4.37
C VAL A 233 26.70 -4.80 5.12
N LYS A 234 27.81 -5.11 4.43
CA LYS A 234 29.04 -5.63 5.07
C LYS A 234 29.65 -4.71 6.12
N ASP A 235 29.52 -3.40 5.92
CA ASP A 235 30.03 -2.34 6.81
C ASP A 235 29.04 -1.95 7.90
N ILE A 236 27.81 -2.51 7.89
CA ILE A 236 26.75 -2.13 8.82
C ILE A 236 26.78 -3.06 10.05
N LYS A 237 26.55 -2.50 11.23
CA LYS A 237 26.40 -3.22 12.49
C LYS A 237 25.42 -2.50 13.42
N GLY A 238 24.89 -3.23 14.37
CA GLY A 238 24.07 -2.65 15.43
C GLY A 238 22.67 -2.23 15.01
N VAL A 239 22.10 -2.91 14.01
CA VAL A 239 20.79 -2.60 13.42
C VAL A 239 19.66 -3.00 14.38
N ASP A 240 18.73 -2.08 14.59
CA ASP A 240 17.52 -2.31 15.40
C ASP A 240 16.46 -3.12 14.66
N HIS A 241 16.21 -2.75 13.40
CA HIS A 241 15.22 -3.41 12.56
C HIS A 241 15.78 -3.74 11.19
N VAL A 242 15.69 -5.01 10.79
CA VAL A 242 16.06 -5.49 9.45
C VAL A 242 14.78 -5.90 8.72
N ILE A 243 14.44 -5.25 7.62
CA ILE A 243 13.26 -5.57 6.80
C ILE A 243 13.70 -6.43 5.61
N MET A 244 13.12 -7.62 5.49
CA MET A 244 13.47 -8.60 4.45
C MET A 244 12.25 -8.95 3.60
N ASN A 245 11.70 -7.96 2.88
CA ASN A 245 10.49 -8.15 2.06
C ASN A 245 10.81 -8.69 0.66
N LEU A 246 11.41 -9.89 0.59
CA LEU A 246 11.68 -10.66 -0.63
C LEU A 246 11.14 -12.09 -0.49
N PRO A 247 9.79 -12.31 -0.50
CA PRO A 247 9.18 -13.55 0.00
C PRO A 247 9.66 -14.86 -0.63
N HIS A 248 10.19 -14.83 -1.86
CA HIS A 248 10.66 -16.05 -2.55
C HIS A 248 12.06 -16.50 -2.14
N SER A 249 12.93 -15.57 -1.74
CA SER A 249 14.35 -15.84 -1.52
C SER A 249 14.93 -15.12 -0.30
N ALA A 250 14.14 -14.49 0.55
CA ALA A 250 14.63 -13.80 1.74
C ALA A 250 15.48 -14.72 2.63
N ILE A 251 15.17 -16.02 2.65
CA ILE A 251 15.91 -17.01 3.43
C ILE A 251 17.40 -17.08 3.05
N ASP A 252 17.75 -16.83 1.79
CA ASP A 252 19.11 -16.85 1.27
C ASP A 252 19.97 -15.65 1.73
N PHE A 253 19.32 -14.67 2.36
CA PHE A 253 19.94 -13.44 2.88
C PHE A 253 19.98 -13.40 4.42
N MET A 254 19.50 -14.46 5.10
CA MET A 254 19.44 -14.51 6.56
C MET A 254 20.82 -14.40 7.21
N ASP A 255 21.86 -15.00 6.60
CA ASP A 255 23.24 -14.86 7.07
C ASP A 255 23.66 -13.38 7.14
N SER A 256 23.33 -12.59 6.11
CA SER A 256 23.62 -11.15 6.08
C SER A 256 22.81 -10.38 7.11
N ALA A 257 21.54 -10.72 7.31
CA ALA A 257 20.68 -10.08 8.32
C ALA A 257 21.19 -10.35 9.74
N PHE A 258 21.55 -11.58 10.06
CA PHE A 258 22.16 -11.92 11.35
C PHE A 258 23.52 -11.25 11.56
N GLY A 259 24.27 -11.01 10.49
CA GLY A 259 25.56 -10.34 10.56
C GLY A 259 25.48 -8.87 10.97
N ILE A 260 24.33 -8.21 10.83
CA ILE A 260 24.15 -6.77 11.06
C ILE A 260 23.24 -6.43 12.23
N VAL A 261 22.25 -7.29 12.53
CA VAL A 261 21.27 -7.03 13.60
C VAL A 261 21.95 -7.04 14.96
N LYS A 262 21.53 -6.15 15.84
CA LYS A 262 22.03 -6.10 17.24
C LYS A 262 21.29 -7.10 18.14
N LYS A 263 21.85 -7.34 19.33
CA LYS A 263 21.12 -8.02 20.40
C LYS A 263 19.85 -7.24 20.72
N ARG A 264 18.71 -7.93 20.83
CA ARG A 264 17.34 -7.43 20.94
C ARG A 264 16.80 -6.72 19.69
N GLY A 265 17.57 -6.65 18.61
CA GLY A 265 17.07 -6.16 17.32
C GLY A 265 16.08 -7.17 16.69
N VAL A 266 15.27 -6.69 15.77
CA VAL A 266 14.19 -7.47 15.16
C VAL A 266 14.42 -7.60 13.67
N ILE A 267 14.30 -8.82 13.16
CA ILE A 267 14.28 -9.15 11.74
C ILE A 267 12.83 -9.37 11.32
N HIS A 268 12.33 -8.60 10.38
CA HIS A 268 11.01 -8.74 9.78
C HIS A 268 11.13 -9.58 8.52
N PHE A 269 11.01 -10.89 8.68
CA PHE A 269 11.18 -11.87 7.62
C PHE A 269 9.87 -12.10 6.87
N TYR A 270 9.88 -11.96 5.54
CA TYR A 270 8.74 -12.29 4.68
C TYR A 270 9.03 -13.56 3.88
N GLY A 271 8.04 -14.45 3.84
CA GLY A 271 8.13 -15.72 3.11
C GLY A 271 6.82 -16.09 2.42
N ILE A 272 6.88 -17.14 1.60
CA ILE A 272 5.72 -17.84 1.07
C ILE A 272 5.65 -19.19 1.73
N ALA A 273 4.48 -19.53 2.26
CA ALA A 273 4.24 -20.78 2.95
C ALA A 273 2.95 -21.44 2.46
N HIS A 274 2.89 -22.77 2.56
CA HIS A 274 1.71 -23.54 2.27
C HIS A 274 0.78 -23.58 3.50
N GLU A 275 -0.54 -23.65 3.31
CA GLU A 275 -1.51 -23.65 4.41
C GLU A 275 -1.28 -24.73 5.46
N ASN A 276 -0.75 -25.89 5.06
CA ASN A 276 -0.47 -27.00 5.96
C ASN A 276 0.78 -26.77 6.86
N ASP A 277 1.63 -25.81 6.50
CA ASP A 277 2.83 -25.44 7.26
C ASP A 277 3.18 -23.97 7.01
N LEU A 278 2.52 -23.10 7.74
CA LEU A 278 2.68 -21.66 7.56
C LEU A 278 4.00 -21.11 8.13
N PHE A 279 4.53 -21.73 9.21
CA PHE A 279 5.64 -21.11 9.94
C PHE A 279 6.74 -22.08 10.35
N ASP A 280 6.41 -23.33 10.67
CA ASP A 280 7.31 -24.22 11.42
C ASP A 280 8.55 -24.63 10.62
N SER A 281 8.40 -25.02 9.36
CA SER A 281 9.55 -25.37 8.51
C SER A 281 10.46 -24.17 8.23
N ILE A 282 9.87 -22.97 8.06
CA ILE A 282 10.64 -21.75 7.83
C ILE A 282 11.40 -21.38 9.10
N LEU A 283 10.74 -21.41 10.27
CA LEU A 283 11.38 -21.13 11.55
C LEU A 283 12.55 -22.07 11.84
N LYS A 284 12.38 -23.38 11.64
CA LYS A 284 13.48 -24.35 11.79
C LYS A 284 14.69 -24.02 10.91
N LYS A 285 14.45 -23.59 9.68
CA LYS A 285 15.55 -23.15 8.79
C LYS A 285 16.25 -21.90 9.34
N ILE A 286 15.49 -20.91 9.80
CA ILE A 286 16.03 -19.67 10.37
C ILE A 286 16.80 -19.97 11.66
N GLU A 287 16.28 -20.81 12.55
CA GLU A 287 16.95 -21.27 13.77
C GLU A 287 18.27 -21.99 13.45
N GLY A 288 18.27 -22.85 12.43
CA GLY A 288 19.49 -23.54 11.96
C GLY A 288 20.55 -22.57 11.45
N ILE A 289 20.14 -21.46 10.78
CA ILE A 289 21.08 -20.43 10.35
C ILE A 289 21.58 -19.63 11.56
N ALA A 290 20.70 -19.17 12.46
CA ALA A 290 21.06 -18.45 13.67
C ALA A 290 22.08 -19.24 14.53
N GLY A 291 21.88 -20.55 14.64
CA GLY A 291 22.79 -21.46 15.38
C GLY A 291 24.23 -21.47 14.87
N LYS A 292 24.45 -21.24 13.54
CA LYS A 292 25.82 -21.10 12.99
C LYS A 292 26.57 -19.86 13.52
N TYR A 293 25.82 -18.84 13.94
CA TYR A 293 26.34 -17.60 14.52
C TYR A 293 26.33 -17.60 16.04
N GLY A 294 25.93 -18.73 16.68
CA GLY A 294 25.76 -18.81 18.13
C GLY A 294 24.62 -17.93 18.66
N LEU A 295 23.70 -17.52 17.80
CA LEU A 295 22.58 -16.66 18.15
C LEU A 295 21.36 -17.48 18.58
N GLN A 296 20.68 -17.01 19.61
CA GLN A 296 19.34 -17.46 19.97
C GLN A 296 18.33 -16.45 19.43
N ILE A 297 17.20 -16.94 18.95
CA ILE A 297 16.12 -16.13 18.37
C ILE A 297 14.79 -16.43 19.03
N LEU A 298 13.92 -15.43 19.06
CA LEU A 298 12.55 -15.54 19.55
C LEU A 298 11.59 -14.99 18.48
N PRO A 299 10.71 -15.80 17.91
CA PRO A 299 9.64 -15.31 17.07
C PRO A 299 8.61 -14.57 17.96
N ILE A 300 8.61 -13.24 17.87
CA ILE A 300 7.74 -12.37 18.69
C ILE A 300 6.37 -12.14 18.05
N ASP A 301 6.25 -12.28 16.72
CA ASP A 301 4.99 -12.25 16.00
C ASP A 301 5.06 -13.16 14.75
N LYS A 302 3.92 -13.77 14.41
CA LYS A 302 3.75 -14.61 13.22
C LYS A 302 2.38 -14.32 12.60
N ARG A 303 2.35 -14.01 11.30
CA ARG A 303 1.08 -13.65 10.63
C ARG A 303 1.01 -14.01 9.18
N ILE A 304 -0.18 -14.29 8.71
CA ILE A 304 -0.52 -14.28 7.29
C ILE A 304 -0.70 -12.83 6.87
N VAL A 305 0.09 -12.39 5.89
CA VAL A 305 0.01 -11.04 5.33
C VAL A 305 -1.10 -10.97 4.28
N ARG A 306 -1.11 -11.94 3.36
CA ARG A 306 -2.15 -12.04 2.32
C ARG A 306 -2.09 -13.41 1.61
N PRO A 307 -3.18 -13.82 0.93
CA PRO A 307 -3.11 -14.93 -0.03
C PRO A 307 -2.11 -14.63 -1.15
N TYR A 308 -1.39 -15.66 -1.60
CA TYR A 308 -0.43 -15.57 -2.71
C TYR A 308 -0.90 -16.37 -3.93
N ALA A 309 -1.23 -17.63 -3.73
CA ALA A 309 -1.76 -18.56 -4.73
C ALA A 309 -2.72 -19.55 -4.02
N PRO A 310 -3.42 -20.44 -4.74
CA PRO A 310 -4.17 -21.49 -4.09
C PRO A 310 -3.31 -22.25 -3.06
N TYR A 311 -3.82 -22.35 -1.83
CA TYR A 311 -3.15 -22.99 -0.67
C TYR A 311 -1.82 -22.35 -0.25
N GLN A 312 -1.43 -21.19 -0.78
CA GLN A 312 -0.19 -20.50 -0.47
C GLN A 312 -0.45 -19.07 0.02
N PHE A 313 0.35 -18.66 1.01
CA PHE A 313 0.22 -17.36 1.67
C PHE A 313 1.54 -16.64 1.75
N ASN A 314 1.54 -15.34 1.54
CA ASN A 314 2.62 -14.48 2.02
C ASN A 314 2.48 -14.39 3.53
N ILE A 315 3.54 -14.70 4.24
CA ILE A 315 3.65 -14.64 5.69
C ILE A 315 4.71 -13.61 6.10
N CYS A 316 4.59 -13.12 7.33
CA CYS A 316 5.64 -12.37 8.01
C CYS A 316 5.91 -13.02 9.36
N ILE A 317 7.20 -13.11 9.72
CA ILE A 317 7.67 -13.52 11.03
C ILE A 317 8.58 -12.42 11.56
N ASP A 318 8.19 -11.81 12.68
CA ASP A 318 9.05 -10.87 13.40
C ASP A 318 9.91 -11.65 14.38
N ILE A 319 11.23 -11.59 14.19
CA ILE A 319 12.20 -12.42 14.90
C ILE A 319 13.13 -11.53 15.69
N GLN A 320 13.08 -11.63 17.02
CA GLN A 320 14.01 -10.93 17.89
C GLN A 320 15.27 -11.79 18.14
N VAL A 321 16.45 -11.17 18.05
CA VAL A 321 17.74 -11.80 18.43
C VAL A 321 17.96 -11.59 19.93
N LEU A 322 18.26 -12.68 20.68
CA LEU A 322 18.38 -12.64 22.13
C LEU A 322 19.81 -12.35 22.62
#